data_26ee30abbcd05b2d3ab23c9fe55b8e26
#
_entry.id   26ee30abbcd05b2d3ab23c9fe55b8e26
#
_cell.length_a   1.000
_cell.length_b   1.000
_cell.length_c   1.000
_cell.angle_alpha   90.00
_cell.angle_beta   90.00
_cell.angle_gamma   90.00
#
_symmetry.space_group_name_H-M   'P 1'
#
loop_
_entity.id
_entity.type
_entity.pdbx_description
1 polymer ?
#
loop_
_entity_poly.entity_id
_entity_poly.type
_entity_poly.pdbx_seq_one_letter_code
_entity_poly.pdbx_strand_id
1 'polypeptide(L)'
;MKYKPFLILATAALSLLGGSNTGSAKTYTQKGYGLAAYSAKKFHTVQNTNYFVSHSGSYSYSPTYQTLKTFQPTPVAYASDGGNQRVQLSTDLFLPVSYHQSGELGNPQSMALTPSGNAAYVMYTQTGGSNTGFVVHYNLSQLRKIVHTTNNWAAIRQATNALQKNKVTTHDQAILTNIKVGPRFNTGHGQSLALNPKNGQLWFVQNPGTIGGYTTVQRLAKSTLKPCTTLHYRLRSTHHNQVTMGNNLTFDRQGHAYFSSYVSGKRQLKIYQGALSTHQTKFKLIMQGLANRPGTKNQSIGYNSANNRLYFVSDDSISSIPVANLGHLQASDVQATTFNSGREFEGLTFDQKGHGYLLTNKGAEILTGTIN
;
A
#
# COMPACT_ATOMS: atom_id res chain seq x y z
N MET A 1 7.96 58.76 -10.04
CA MET A 1 8.45 57.37 -9.85
C MET A 1 7.73 56.46 -10.83
N LYS A 2 8.45 55.96 -11.84
CA LYS A 2 7.85 55.15 -12.91
C LYS A 2 7.96 53.69 -12.52
N TYR A 3 6.83 53.02 -12.34
CA TYR A 3 6.77 51.56 -12.17
C TYR A 3 7.04 50.85 -13.51
N LYS A 4 8.05 50.02 -13.57
CA LYS A 4 8.29 49.08 -14.68
C LYS A 4 7.48 47.80 -14.42
N PRO A 5 6.68 47.32 -15.38
CA PRO A 5 6.06 46.03 -15.25
C PRO A 5 7.11 44.88 -15.50
N PHE A 6 7.16 43.94 -14.60
CA PHE A 6 7.89 42.66 -14.81
C PHE A 6 7.10 41.83 -15.81
N LEU A 7 7.70 41.62 -16.97
CA LEU A 7 7.20 40.75 -18.01
C LEU A 7 7.56 39.30 -17.61
N ILE A 8 6.56 38.54 -17.19
CA ILE A 8 6.70 37.10 -16.99
C ILE A 8 6.64 36.46 -18.37
N LEU A 9 7.78 36.06 -18.90
CA LEU A 9 7.85 35.16 -20.07
C LEU A 9 7.29 33.82 -19.69
N ALA A 10 6.07 33.52 -20.12
CA ALA A 10 5.55 32.16 -20.16
C ALA A 10 6.26 31.42 -21.32
N THR A 11 7.28 30.66 -21.02
CA THR A 11 7.82 29.67 -21.95
C THR A 11 6.83 28.57 -22.13
N ALA A 12 6.08 28.61 -23.23
CA ALA A 12 5.32 27.48 -23.72
C ALA A 12 6.30 26.38 -24.09
N ALA A 13 6.46 25.38 -23.22
CA ALA A 13 7.16 24.17 -23.56
C ALA A 13 6.31 23.40 -24.56
N LEU A 14 6.70 23.41 -25.83
CA LEU A 14 6.23 22.48 -26.85
C LEU A 14 6.42 21.08 -26.29
N SER A 15 5.34 20.41 -25.94
CA SER A 15 5.36 18.97 -25.66
C SER A 15 5.61 18.24 -26.98
N LEU A 16 6.88 17.97 -27.24
CA LEU A 16 7.24 16.89 -28.14
C LEU A 16 6.49 15.64 -27.64
N LEU A 17 5.54 15.18 -28.43
CA LEU A 17 4.95 13.87 -28.35
C LEU A 17 6.06 12.84 -28.56
N GLY A 18 6.88 12.67 -27.53
CA GLY A 18 7.70 11.49 -27.41
C GLY A 18 6.77 10.32 -27.27
N GLY A 19 6.56 9.60 -28.37
CA GLY A 19 5.86 8.33 -28.38
C GLY A 19 6.45 7.49 -27.25
N SER A 20 5.69 7.30 -26.17
CA SER A 20 5.99 6.29 -25.19
C SER A 20 6.04 4.99 -25.99
N ASN A 21 7.23 4.43 -26.18
CA ASN A 21 7.39 3.04 -26.55
C ASN A 21 6.72 2.24 -25.43
N THR A 22 5.42 2.07 -25.54
CA THR A 22 4.68 1.05 -24.80
C THR A 22 5.17 -0.28 -25.35
N GLY A 23 6.31 -0.73 -24.84
CA GLY A 23 6.82 -2.05 -25.18
C GLY A 23 5.67 -3.02 -25.00
N SER A 24 5.34 -3.76 -26.05
CA SER A 24 4.26 -4.73 -26.05
C SER A 24 4.30 -5.52 -24.74
N ALA A 25 3.21 -5.49 -23.98
CA ALA A 25 3.12 -6.15 -22.71
C ALA A 25 3.42 -7.64 -22.89
N LYS A 26 4.50 -8.10 -22.28
CA LYS A 26 4.92 -9.50 -22.41
C LYS A 26 3.91 -10.39 -21.72
N THR A 27 3.42 -11.38 -22.46
CA THR A 27 2.49 -12.38 -21.97
C THR A 27 3.20 -13.71 -21.83
N TYR A 28 3.12 -14.34 -20.67
CA TYR A 28 3.64 -15.68 -20.48
C TYR A 28 2.83 -16.46 -19.44
N THR A 29 2.98 -17.79 -19.48
CA THR A 29 2.31 -18.69 -18.55
C THR A 29 3.37 -19.38 -17.71
N GLN A 30 3.34 -19.15 -16.38
CA GLN A 30 4.10 -19.94 -15.45
C GLN A 30 3.28 -21.17 -15.10
N LYS A 31 3.84 -22.36 -15.37
CA LYS A 31 3.31 -23.65 -14.93
C LYS A 31 4.19 -24.20 -13.82
N GLY A 32 3.61 -24.86 -12.84
CA GLY A 32 4.43 -25.50 -11.81
C GLY A 32 3.61 -26.19 -10.73
N TYR A 33 4.12 -27.30 -10.26
CA TYR A 33 3.53 -28.06 -9.16
C TYR A 33 3.45 -27.22 -7.86
N GLY A 34 4.44 -26.37 -7.62
CA GLY A 34 4.49 -25.45 -6.49
C GLY A 34 3.41 -24.37 -6.48
N LEU A 35 2.65 -24.20 -7.59
CA LEU A 35 1.48 -23.33 -7.68
C LEU A 35 0.17 -24.07 -7.43
N ALA A 36 0.25 -25.35 -7.06
CA ALA A 36 -0.91 -26.20 -6.86
C ALA A 36 -1.97 -25.47 -6.02
N ALA A 37 -3.20 -25.60 -6.47
CA ALA A 37 -4.35 -25.17 -5.71
C ALA A 37 -4.32 -25.81 -4.32
N TYR A 38 -5.12 -25.28 -3.45
CA TYR A 38 -5.29 -25.69 -2.06
C TYR A 38 -5.49 -27.21 -1.83
N SER A 39 -5.93 -27.94 -2.84
CA SER A 39 -6.11 -29.40 -2.82
C SER A 39 -4.81 -30.21 -2.90
N ALA A 40 -3.64 -29.57 -2.98
CA ALA A 40 -2.38 -30.30 -2.98
C ALA A 40 -2.24 -31.11 -1.69
N LYS A 41 -2.02 -32.44 -1.80
CA LYS A 41 -1.90 -33.35 -0.66
C LYS A 41 -0.80 -32.97 0.35
N LYS A 42 0.18 -32.18 -0.07
CA LYS A 42 1.29 -31.73 0.77
C LYS A 42 1.05 -30.37 1.42
N PHE A 43 -0.03 -29.66 1.08
CA PHE A 43 -0.34 -28.38 1.71
C PHE A 43 -1.02 -28.63 3.06
N HIS A 44 -0.53 -27.97 4.08
CA HIS A 44 -1.12 -28.00 5.42
C HIS A 44 -1.18 -26.60 6.01
N THR A 45 -1.92 -26.43 7.08
CA THR A 45 -2.04 -25.16 7.81
C THR A 45 -1.48 -25.28 9.21
N VAL A 46 -0.78 -24.23 9.63
CA VAL A 46 -0.41 -24.05 11.03
C VAL A 46 -1.67 -23.73 11.82
N GLN A 47 -1.90 -24.43 12.92
CA GLN A 47 -3.05 -24.19 13.82
C GLN A 47 -2.72 -23.02 14.75
N ASN A 48 -2.71 -21.82 14.20
CA ASN A 48 -2.49 -20.60 14.96
C ASN A 48 -3.73 -20.20 15.74
N THR A 49 -3.52 -19.48 16.85
CA THR A 49 -4.60 -18.95 17.67
C THR A 49 -5.54 -18.07 16.83
N ASN A 50 -6.83 -18.21 17.09
CA ASN A 50 -7.84 -17.45 16.36
C ASN A 50 -8.02 -16.05 16.95
N TYR A 51 -7.35 -15.07 16.36
CA TYR A 51 -7.53 -13.64 16.63
C TYR A 51 -8.30 -12.95 15.50
N PHE A 52 -9.24 -13.66 14.89
CA PHE A 52 -9.99 -13.21 13.75
C PHE A 52 -10.92 -12.05 14.11
N VAL A 53 -10.75 -10.90 13.45
CA VAL A 53 -11.64 -9.75 13.56
C VAL A 53 -12.66 -9.77 12.43
N SER A 54 -13.95 -9.71 12.79
CA SER A 54 -15.04 -9.59 11.83
C SER A 54 -15.46 -8.13 11.71
N HIS A 55 -15.18 -7.53 10.57
CA HIS A 55 -15.57 -6.13 10.32
C HIS A 55 -16.85 -6.08 9.49
N SER A 56 -17.86 -5.39 10.00
CA SER A 56 -19.21 -5.30 9.39
C SER A 56 -19.29 -4.32 8.20
N GLY A 57 -18.22 -3.58 7.92
CA GLY A 57 -18.18 -2.57 6.85
C GLY A 57 -18.54 -1.15 7.29
N SER A 58 -18.85 -0.94 8.57
CA SER A 58 -18.98 0.40 9.15
C SER A 58 -17.62 0.83 9.69
N TYR A 59 -17.11 1.96 9.20
CA TYR A 59 -15.81 2.49 9.60
C TYR A 59 -15.94 3.81 10.32
N SER A 60 -15.09 4.01 11.32
CA SER A 60 -14.87 5.32 11.92
C SER A 60 -14.04 6.18 10.98
N TYR A 61 -14.49 7.39 10.77
CA TYR A 61 -13.76 8.39 10.01
C TYR A 61 -12.71 9.05 10.91
N SER A 62 -11.59 9.43 10.31
CA SER A 62 -10.70 10.39 10.97
C SER A 62 -11.51 11.66 11.28
N PRO A 63 -11.35 12.28 12.48
CA PRO A 63 -12.19 13.38 12.93
C PRO A 63 -12.31 14.56 11.95
N THR A 64 -11.53 14.56 10.89
CA THR A 64 -11.38 15.67 9.97
C THR A 64 -11.65 15.34 8.52
N TYR A 65 -12.23 14.16 8.26
CA TYR A 65 -12.41 13.71 6.88
C TYR A 65 -13.47 14.49 6.11
N GLN A 66 -14.54 14.92 6.74
CA GLN A 66 -15.79 15.19 6.03
C GLN A 66 -15.98 16.60 5.53
N THR A 67 -15.30 17.58 6.01
CA THR A 67 -15.43 18.94 5.44
C THR A 67 -14.21 19.79 5.70
N LEU A 68 -13.83 20.55 4.69
CA LEU A 68 -12.85 21.63 4.80
C LEU A 68 -13.24 22.72 5.82
N LYS A 69 -14.46 22.70 6.33
CA LYS A 69 -14.97 23.67 7.31
C LYS A 69 -14.78 23.24 8.76
N THR A 70 -14.71 21.93 9.04
CA THR A 70 -14.57 21.37 10.40
C THR A 70 -13.17 20.83 10.65
N PHE A 71 -12.18 21.44 10.09
CA PHE A 71 -10.85 20.94 9.92
C PHE A 71 -9.96 21.17 11.14
N GLN A 72 -10.08 20.30 12.15
CA GLN A 72 -9.14 20.25 13.27
C GLN A 72 -8.65 18.81 13.46
N PRO A 73 -7.57 18.39 12.76
CA PRO A 73 -7.01 17.08 12.97
C PRO A 73 -6.47 16.97 14.39
N THR A 74 -7.03 16.03 15.13
CA THR A 74 -6.55 15.68 16.46
C THR A 74 -5.78 14.36 16.35
N PRO A 75 -4.49 14.34 16.70
CA PRO A 75 -3.72 13.10 16.76
C PRO A 75 -4.39 12.10 17.69
N VAL A 76 -4.34 10.83 17.29
CA VAL A 76 -4.90 9.72 18.05
C VAL A 76 -3.82 8.68 18.34
N ALA A 77 -4.06 7.89 19.38
CA ALA A 77 -3.27 6.70 19.69
C ALA A 77 -4.22 5.52 19.87
N TYR A 78 -3.97 4.44 19.13
CA TYR A 78 -4.69 3.19 19.25
C TYR A 78 -3.81 2.15 19.91
N ALA A 79 -4.14 1.76 21.12
CA ALA A 79 -3.52 0.62 21.78
C ALA A 79 -4.18 -0.68 21.31
N SER A 80 -3.39 -1.74 21.16
CA SER A 80 -3.93 -3.07 20.92
C SER A 80 -4.81 -3.52 22.08
N ASP A 81 -5.95 -4.12 21.78
CA ASP A 81 -6.91 -4.65 22.75
C ASP A 81 -6.82 -6.19 22.88
N GLY A 82 -6.21 -6.87 21.90
CA GLY A 82 -6.08 -8.31 21.89
C GLY A 82 -4.86 -8.79 21.08
N GLY A 83 -4.78 -10.11 20.94
CA GLY A 83 -3.63 -10.77 20.33
C GLY A 83 -2.58 -11.20 21.34
N ASN A 84 -1.49 -11.78 20.83
CA ASN A 84 -0.33 -12.20 21.63
C ASN A 84 0.84 -11.20 21.55
N GLN A 85 0.62 -10.04 20.91
CA GLN A 85 1.58 -8.96 20.80
C GLN A 85 0.90 -7.62 21.16
N ARG A 86 1.58 -6.81 21.96
CA ARG A 86 1.10 -5.47 22.31
C ARG A 86 1.72 -4.43 21.40
N VAL A 87 0.88 -3.59 20.82
CA VAL A 87 1.25 -2.54 19.88
C VAL A 87 0.47 -1.28 20.22
N GLN A 88 1.12 -0.14 20.07
CA GLN A 88 0.46 1.17 20.05
C GLN A 88 0.77 1.82 18.71
N LEU A 89 -0.28 2.27 18.01
CA LEU A 89 -0.20 3.04 16.78
C LEU A 89 -0.63 4.48 17.08
N SER A 90 0.19 5.44 16.69
CA SER A 90 -0.09 6.87 16.91
C SER A 90 -0.05 7.62 15.59
N THR A 91 -0.82 8.69 15.48
CA THR A 91 -0.81 9.56 14.29
C THR A 91 0.62 10.06 14.02
N ASP A 92 1.10 9.80 12.81
CA ASP A 92 2.32 10.38 12.26
C ASP A 92 2.01 11.62 11.41
N LEU A 93 1.11 11.48 10.44
CA LEU A 93 0.68 12.58 9.58
C LEU A 93 -0.76 12.39 9.11
N PHE A 94 -1.51 13.48 9.04
CA PHE A 94 -2.75 13.55 8.26
C PHE A 94 -2.42 13.92 6.83
N LEU A 95 -2.73 13.02 5.89
CA LEU A 95 -2.51 13.26 4.48
C LEU A 95 -3.62 14.13 3.88
N PRO A 96 -3.40 14.77 2.72
CA PRO A 96 -4.44 15.53 2.04
C PRO A 96 -5.64 14.67 1.70
N VAL A 97 -6.83 15.24 1.78
CA VAL A 97 -8.07 14.64 1.27
C VAL A 97 -8.42 15.16 -0.11
N SER A 98 -7.82 16.27 -0.50
CA SER A 98 -8.01 16.91 -1.80
C SER A 98 -6.72 17.60 -2.24
N TYR A 99 -6.55 17.72 -3.55
CA TYR A 99 -5.38 18.36 -4.17
C TYR A 99 -5.79 18.83 -5.56
N HIS A 100 -5.54 20.06 -5.94
CA HIS A 100 -6.06 20.74 -7.12
C HIS A 100 -7.53 21.21 -7.01
N GLN A 101 -7.91 22.09 -7.95
CA GLN A 101 -9.28 22.63 -8.05
C GLN A 101 -10.34 21.56 -8.35
N SER A 102 -9.93 20.39 -8.83
CA SER A 102 -10.82 19.34 -9.34
C SER A 102 -11.31 18.34 -8.30
N GLY A 103 -11.08 18.56 -6.99
CA GLY A 103 -11.74 17.77 -5.98
C GLY A 103 -10.87 16.76 -5.21
N GLU A 104 -11.52 15.73 -4.69
CA GLU A 104 -10.95 14.76 -3.78
C GLU A 104 -9.85 13.90 -4.40
N LEU A 105 -8.84 13.55 -3.59
CA LEU A 105 -7.82 12.57 -3.98
C LEU A 105 -8.39 11.15 -4.13
N GLY A 106 -9.53 10.87 -3.54
CA GLY A 106 -10.12 9.54 -3.50
C GLY A 106 -9.65 8.73 -2.28
N ASN A 107 -9.76 7.42 -2.38
CA ASN A 107 -9.42 6.49 -1.32
C ASN A 107 -7.93 6.12 -1.38
N PRO A 108 -7.13 6.39 -0.34
CA PRO A 108 -5.79 5.83 -0.24
C PRO A 108 -5.90 4.32 -0.03
N GLN A 109 -5.22 3.52 -0.86
CA GLN A 109 -5.39 2.07 -0.87
C GLN A 109 -4.11 1.31 -0.51
N SER A 110 -2.95 1.86 -0.80
CA SER A 110 -1.68 1.25 -0.45
C SER A 110 -0.56 2.26 -0.34
N MET A 111 0.48 1.88 0.39
CA MET A 111 1.65 2.71 0.60
C MET A 111 2.93 1.90 0.45
N ALA A 112 3.90 2.47 -0.25
CA ALA A 112 5.27 1.99 -0.29
C ALA A 112 6.20 3.05 0.31
N LEU A 113 7.03 2.64 1.27
CA LEU A 113 7.96 3.51 1.98
C LEU A 113 9.38 3.32 1.47
N THR A 114 10.16 4.38 1.42
CA THR A 114 11.62 4.24 1.22
C THR A 114 12.26 3.59 2.44
N PRO A 115 13.38 2.84 2.29
CA PRO A 115 14.02 2.17 3.42
C PRO A 115 14.40 3.11 4.58
N SER A 116 14.72 4.36 4.28
CA SER A 116 15.02 5.38 5.30
C SER A 116 13.80 5.90 6.05
N GLY A 117 12.56 5.59 5.64
CA GLY A 117 11.35 6.19 6.19
C GLY A 117 11.10 7.65 5.79
N ASN A 118 11.97 8.22 4.93
CA ASN A 118 11.93 9.65 4.61
C ASN A 118 10.94 10.03 3.52
N ALA A 119 10.48 9.05 2.74
CA ALA A 119 9.51 9.30 1.68
C ALA A 119 8.55 8.13 1.52
N ALA A 120 7.31 8.44 1.13
CA ALA A 120 6.28 7.47 0.82
C ALA A 120 5.67 7.72 -0.56
N TYR A 121 5.25 6.63 -1.17
CA TYR A 121 4.39 6.61 -2.35
C TYR A 121 3.05 6.04 -1.93
N VAL A 122 1.98 6.79 -2.08
CA VAL A 122 0.62 6.36 -1.73
C VAL A 122 -0.21 6.27 -2.99
N MET A 123 -0.83 5.12 -3.21
CA MET A 123 -1.75 4.91 -4.33
C MET A 123 -3.16 5.21 -3.88
N TYR A 124 -3.82 6.06 -4.65
CA TYR A 124 -5.21 6.45 -4.46
C TYR A 124 -6.06 5.90 -5.59
N THR A 125 -7.27 5.46 -5.28
CA THR A 125 -8.32 5.16 -6.26
C THR A 125 -9.46 6.15 -6.15
N GLN A 126 -10.12 6.42 -7.28
CA GLN A 126 -11.31 7.28 -7.25
C GLN A 126 -12.43 6.62 -6.43
N THR A 127 -13.20 7.44 -5.75
CA THR A 127 -14.46 7.01 -5.11
C THR A 127 -15.46 6.53 -6.16
N GLY A 128 -16.37 5.64 -5.78
CA GLY A 128 -17.41 5.15 -6.70
C GLY A 128 -17.05 3.93 -7.55
N GLY A 129 -16.03 3.15 -7.16
CA GLY A 129 -15.73 1.83 -7.79
C GLY A 129 -14.95 1.91 -9.11
N SER A 130 -14.44 3.09 -9.46
CA SER A 130 -13.53 3.24 -10.61
C SER A 130 -12.17 2.60 -10.32
N ASN A 131 -11.65 1.83 -11.27
CA ASN A 131 -10.28 1.32 -11.25
C ASN A 131 -9.25 2.39 -11.68
N THR A 132 -9.63 3.66 -11.71
CA THR A 132 -8.77 4.78 -12.08
C THR A 132 -8.27 5.48 -10.83
N GLY A 133 -7.00 5.78 -10.80
CA GLY A 133 -6.38 6.49 -9.69
C GLY A 133 -5.04 7.08 -10.09
N PHE A 134 -4.20 7.33 -9.12
CA PHE A 134 -2.86 7.89 -9.29
C PHE A 134 -2.01 7.57 -8.07
N VAL A 135 -0.72 7.88 -8.15
CA VAL A 135 0.21 7.79 -7.02
C VAL A 135 0.65 9.19 -6.62
N VAL A 136 0.70 9.42 -5.32
CA VAL A 136 1.26 10.63 -4.72
C VAL A 136 2.57 10.27 -4.01
N HIS A 137 3.61 11.02 -4.28
CA HIS A 137 4.87 10.96 -3.56
C HIS A 137 4.90 12.04 -2.49
N TYR A 138 5.20 11.66 -1.26
CA TYR A 138 5.36 12.53 -0.10
C TYR A 138 6.79 12.50 0.41
N ASN A 139 7.40 13.66 0.59
CA ASN A 139 8.65 13.81 1.36
C ASN A 139 8.29 13.86 2.85
N LEU A 140 8.20 12.69 3.47
CA LEU A 140 7.72 12.56 4.84
C LEU A 140 8.64 13.27 5.84
N SER A 141 9.96 13.25 5.63
CA SER A 141 10.90 13.88 6.56
C SER A 141 10.65 15.38 6.69
N GLN A 142 10.42 16.07 5.57
CA GLN A 142 10.12 17.50 5.57
C GLN A 142 8.72 17.81 6.09
N LEU A 143 7.73 17.01 5.70
CA LEU A 143 6.36 17.17 6.19
C LEU A 143 6.27 16.99 7.70
N ARG A 144 6.92 15.95 8.25
CA ARG A 144 7.03 15.74 9.71
C ARG A 144 7.68 16.92 10.40
N LYS A 145 8.82 17.38 9.85
CA LYS A 145 9.51 18.55 10.41
C LYS A 145 8.57 19.76 10.52
N ILE A 146 7.82 20.06 9.47
CA ILE A 146 6.89 21.20 9.47
C ILE A 146 5.76 20.98 10.49
N VAL A 147 5.08 19.83 10.41
CA VAL A 147 3.90 19.53 11.24
C VAL A 147 4.27 19.45 12.73
N HIS A 148 5.31 18.67 13.07
CA HIS A 148 5.65 18.42 14.47
C HIS A 148 6.33 19.62 15.14
N THR A 149 7.18 20.38 14.40
CA THR A 149 7.81 21.57 14.96
C THR A 149 6.80 22.67 15.29
N THR A 150 5.78 22.82 14.45
CA THR A 150 4.72 23.83 14.66
C THR A 150 3.55 23.31 15.49
N ASN A 151 3.52 22.03 15.80
CA ASN A 151 2.35 21.32 16.34
C ASN A 151 1.06 21.59 15.56
N ASN A 152 1.19 21.87 14.25
CA ASN A 152 0.05 22.13 13.37
C ASN A 152 -0.30 20.87 12.57
N TRP A 153 -1.05 19.97 13.17
CA TRP A 153 -1.50 18.73 12.56
C TRP A 153 -2.38 18.93 11.32
N ALA A 154 -2.98 20.12 11.20
CA ALA A 154 -3.79 20.50 10.04
C ALA A 154 -2.95 21.00 8.84
N ALA A 155 -1.68 21.31 9.02
CA ALA A 155 -0.87 22.07 8.06
C ALA A 155 -0.95 21.53 6.62
N ILE A 156 -0.79 20.23 6.42
CA ILE A 156 -0.81 19.62 5.09
C ILE A 156 -2.18 19.83 4.42
N ARG A 157 -3.26 19.63 5.16
CA ARG A 157 -4.63 19.77 4.65
C ARG A 157 -4.98 21.24 4.43
N GLN A 158 -4.53 22.14 5.29
CA GLN A 158 -4.70 23.58 5.12
C GLN A 158 -4.02 24.08 3.83
N ALA A 159 -2.76 23.66 3.60
CA ALA A 159 -2.01 24.02 2.40
C ALA A 159 -2.70 23.50 1.11
N THR A 160 -3.18 22.27 1.11
CA THR A 160 -3.90 21.72 -0.05
C THR A 160 -5.27 22.37 -0.27
N ASN A 161 -5.97 22.77 0.80
CA ASN A 161 -7.19 23.55 0.71
C ASN A 161 -6.92 24.98 0.18
N ALA A 162 -5.82 25.62 0.62
CA ALA A 162 -5.39 26.90 0.08
C ALA A 162 -5.09 26.82 -1.43
N LEU A 163 -4.43 25.72 -1.86
CA LEU A 163 -4.20 25.46 -3.28
C LEU A 163 -5.49 25.34 -4.08
N GLN A 164 -6.48 24.63 -3.58
CA GLN A 164 -7.79 24.50 -4.23
C GLN A 164 -8.50 25.86 -4.39
N LYS A 165 -8.33 26.75 -3.41
CA LYS A 165 -8.96 28.07 -3.40
C LYS A 165 -8.13 29.16 -4.10
N ASN A 166 -6.97 28.80 -4.70
CA ASN A 166 -6.00 29.75 -5.26
C ASN A 166 -5.55 30.82 -4.24
N LYS A 167 -5.38 30.44 -2.97
CA LYS A 167 -5.00 31.32 -1.85
C LYS A 167 -3.75 30.84 -1.14
N VAL A 168 -2.79 30.29 -1.91
CA VAL A 168 -1.55 29.71 -1.40
C VAL A 168 -0.66 30.81 -0.83
N THR A 169 -0.26 30.65 0.43
CA THR A 169 0.75 31.49 1.09
C THR A 169 2.16 30.92 0.87
N THR A 170 3.20 31.68 1.25
CA THR A 170 4.59 31.17 1.25
C THR A 170 4.75 29.94 2.14
N HIS A 171 4.06 29.91 3.28
CA HIS A 171 4.06 28.74 4.18
C HIS A 171 3.41 27.53 3.52
N ASP A 172 2.26 27.70 2.90
CA ASP A 172 1.59 26.61 2.17
C ASP A 172 2.47 26.09 1.03
N GLN A 173 3.16 26.97 0.31
CA GLN A 173 4.06 26.59 -0.77
C GLN A 173 5.21 25.71 -0.25
N ALA A 174 5.77 26.00 0.92
CA ALA A 174 6.82 25.19 1.56
C ALA A 174 6.33 23.76 1.87
N ILE A 175 5.05 23.59 2.19
CA ILE A 175 4.42 22.27 2.39
C ILE A 175 4.18 21.60 1.04
N LEU A 176 3.57 22.30 0.09
CA LEU A 176 3.14 21.74 -1.19
C LEU A 176 4.31 21.25 -2.06
N THR A 177 5.50 21.85 -1.96
CA THR A 177 6.72 21.40 -2.66
C THR A 177 7.18 20.00 -2.23
N ASN A 178 6.70 19.51 -1.09
CA ASN A 178 6.98 18.15 -0.58
C ASN A 178 5.95 17.11 -1.01
N ILE A 179 4.97 17.49 -1.85
CA ILE A 179 3.89 16.63 -2.31
C ILE A 179 3.87 16.63 -3.84
N LYS A 180 4.11 15.49 -4.45
CA LYS A 180 4.04 15.34 -5.91
C LYS A 180 2.91 14.40 -6.28
N VAL A 181 1.88 14.92 -6.94
CA VAL A 181 0.76 14.13 -7.46
C VAL A 181 1.09 13.65 -8.87
N GLY A 182 0.99 12.35 -9.09
CA GLY A 182 1.16 11.75 -10.41
C GLY A 182 -0.10 11.89 -11.29
N PRO A 183 0.02 11.60 -12.57
CA PRO A 183 -1.14 11.57 -13.46
C PRO A 183 -2.03 10.37 -13.19
N ARG A 184 -3.26 10.42 -13.68
CA ARG A 184 -4.23 9.33 -13.58
C ARG A 184 -3.87 8.18 -14.52
N PHE A 185 -4.11 6.95 -14.04
CA PHE A 185 -3.98 5.71 -14.81
C PHE A 185 -4.89 4.63 -14.21
N ASN A 186 -4.99 3.47 -14.87
CA ASN A 186 -5.71 2.34 -14.32
C ASN A 186 -4.88 1.67 -13.20
N THR A 187 -5.27 1.89 -11.95
CA THR A 187 -4.62 1.35 -10.74
C THR A 187 -5.14 -0.04 -10.37
N GLY A 188 -6.21 -0.51 -11.00
CA GLY A 188 -7.01 -1.59 -10.45
C GLY A 188 -7.58 -1.19 -9.09
N HIS A 189 -7.67 -2.13 -8.17
CA HIS A 189 -8.13 -1.84 -6.79
C HIS A 189 -7.13 -0.97 -6.00
N GLY A 190 -5.85 -0.94 -6.40
CA GLY A 190 -4.85 -0.05 -5.80
C GLY A 190 -4.20 -0.52 -4.50
N GLN A 191 -4.53 -1.70 -3.96
CA GLN A 191 -4.07 -2.16 -2.64
C GLN A 191 -2.68 -2.82 -2.60
N SER A 192 -1.88 -2.73 -3.64
CA SER A 192 -0.67 -3.56 -3.76
C SER A 192 0.61 -2.81 -4.11
N LEU A 193 0.64 -1.49 -3.94
CA LEU A 193 1.85 -0.73 -4.23
C LEU A 193 2.98 -1.16 -3.27
N ALA A 194 4.09 -1.65 -3.83
CA ALA A 194 5.23 -2.15 -3.09
C ALA A 194 6.55 -1.67 -3.68
N LEU A 195 7.49 -1.33 -2.81
CA LEU A 195 8.87 -1.02 -3.18
C LEU A 195 9.73 -2.28 -3.02
N ASN A 196 10.44 -2.67 -4.09
CA ASN A 196 11.48 -3.67 -3.99
C ASN A 196 12.77 -3.01 -3.46
N PRO A 197 13.19 -3.28 -2.22
CA PRO A 197 14.32 -2.58 -1.61
C PRO A 197 15.65 -2.93 -2.26
N LYS A 198 15.77 -4.09 -2.91
CA LYS A 198 16.99 -4.53 -3.59
C LYS A 198 17.36 -3.66 -4.78
N ASN A 199 16.38 -3.16 -5.52
CA ASN A 199 16.61 -2.41 -6.75
C ASN A 199 15.86 -1.08 -6.83
N GLY A 200 15.11 -0.74 -5.78
CA GLY A 200 14.36 0.51 -5.68
C GLY A 200 13.18 0.63 -6.63
N GLN A 201 12.71 -0.46 -7.24
CA GLN A 201 11.59 -0.44 -8.17
C GLN A 201 10.25 -0.50 -7.44
N LEU A 202 9.30 0.33 -7.88
CA LEU A 202 7.91 0.30 -7.43
C LEU A 202 7.09 -0.61 -8.34
N TRP A 203 6.30 -1.49 -7.71
CA TRP A 203 5.44 -2.45 -8.39
C TRP A 203 4.05 -2.45 -7.79
N PHE A 204 3.04 -2.78 -8.60
CA PHE A 204 1.68 -3.00 -8.11
C PHE A 204 0.94 -4.01 -8.99
N VAL A 205 -0.05 -4.66 -8.41
CA VAL A 205 -0.99 -5.56 -9.10
C VAL A 205 -2.16 -4.74 -9.60
N GLN A 206 -2.21 -4.51 -10.89
CA GLN A 206 -3.30 -3.77 -11.53
C GLN A 206 -4.55 -4.67 -11.69
N ASN A 207 -4.34 -5.95 -12.02
CA ASN A 207 -5.40 -6.95 -12.12
C ASN A 207 -4.91 -8.26 -11.50
N PRO A 208 -5.53 -8.73 -10.41
CA PRO A 208 -5.11 -9.98 -9.74
C PRO A 208 -5.36 -11.24 -10.57
N GLY A 209 -6.07 -11.11 -11.68
CA GLY A 209 -6.47 -12.22 -12.53
C GLY A 209 -7.81 -12.84 -12.14
N THR A 210 -8.48 -13.36 -13.13
CA THR A 210 -9.69 -14.18 -12.99
C THR A 210 -9.45 -15.56 -13.57
N ILE A 211 -10.35 -16.52 -13.30
CA ILE A 211 -10.30 -17.83 -13.93
C ILE A 211 -10.34 -17.65 -15.45
N GLY A 212 -9.33 -18.20 -16.15
CA GLY A 212 -9.17 -18.03 -17.59
C GLY A 212 -8.46 -16.75 -18.04
N GLY A 213 -8.35 -15.72 -17.18
CA GLY A 213 -7.73 -14.44 -17.49
C GLY A 213 -6.24 -14.37 -17.15
N TYR A 214 -5.67 -13.19 -17.34
CA TYR A 214 -4.29 -12.85 -16.96
C TYR A 214 -4.25 -12.03 -15.68
N THR A 215 -3.22 -12.27 -14.89
CA THR A 215 -2.77 -11.30 -13.87
C THR A 215 -1.98 -10.21 -14.58
N THR A 216 -2.24 -8.96 -14.24
CA THR A 216 -1.50 -7.82 -14.75
C THR A 216 -0.77 -7.14 -13.58
N VAL A 217 0.55 -7.07 -13.69
CA VAL A 217 1.41 -6.36 -12.76
C VAL A 217 2.15 -5.27 -13.50
N GLN A 218 2.25 -4.12 -12.89
CA GLN A 218 2.93 -2.97 -13.49
C GLN A 218 4.05 -2.45 -12.60
N ARG A 219 5.12 -2.01 -13.25
CA ARG A 219 6.18 -1.22 -12.61
C ARG A 219 5.88 0.26 -12.81
N LEU A 220 6.04 1.03 -11.73
CA LEU A 220 5.84 2.47 -11.73
C LEU A 220 7.20 3.19 -11.80
N ALA A 221 7.32 4.20 -12.66
CA ALA A 221 8.46 5.10 -12.68
C ALA A 221 8.36 6.13 -11.56
N LYS A 222 9.34 6.18 -10.66
CA LYS A 222 9.34 7.12 -9.52
C LYS A 222 9.41 8.58 -9.93
N SER A 223 10.08 8.87 -11.04
CA SER A 223 10.21 10.25 -11.54
C SER A 223 8.91 10.82 -12.11
N THR A 224 8.11 10.01 -12.78
CA THR A 224 6.88 10.44 -13.44
C THR A 224 5.62 10.01 -12.71
N LEU A 225 5.71 9.05 -11.79
CA LEU A 225 4.60 8.40 -11.11
C LEU A 225 3.60 7.75 -12.08
N LYS A 226 4.10 7.27 -13.21
CA LYS A 226 3.35 6.56 -14.26
C LYS A 226 3.80 5.11 -14.37
N PRO A 227 2.90 4.19 -14.78
CA PRO A 227 3.30 2.87 -15.24
C PRO A 227 4.32 2.96 -16.38
N CYS A 228 5.39 2.18 -16.30
CA CYS A 228 6.45 2.17 -17.31
C CYS A 228 6.80 0.77 -17.81
N THR A 229 6.26 -0.26 -17.20
CA THR A 229 6.40 -1.65 -17.63
C THR A 229 5.15 -2.42 -17.22
N THR A 230 4.59 -3.19 -18.12
CA THR A 230 3.44 -4.06 -17.88
C THR A 230 3.81 -5.50 -18.13
N LEU A 231 3.44 -6.39 -17.21
CA LEU A 231 3.56 -7.83 -17.33
C LEU A 231 2.16 -8.45 -17.30
N HIS A 232 1.86 -9.27 -18.29
CA HIS A 232 0.69 -10.14 -18.27
C HIS A 232 1.13 -11.59 -18.11
N TYR A 233 0.60 -12.28 -17.10
CA TYR A 233 0.95 -13.68 -16.88
C TYR A 233 -0.19 -14.47 -16.29
N ARG A 234 -0.09 -15.78 -16.41
CA ARG A 234 -0.99 -16.75 -15.78
C ARG A 234 -0.18 -17.64 -14.85
N LEU A 235 -0.63 -17.77 -13.62
CA LEU A 235 -0.10 -18.74 -12.66
C LEU A 235 -1.00 -19.96 -12.69
N ARG A 236 -0.47 -21.11 -13.12
CA ARG A 236 -1.22 -22.36 -13.22
C ARG A 236 -0.51 -23.48 -12.49
N SER A 237 -1.26 -24.32 -11.80
CA SER A 237 -0.79 -25.61 -11.30
C SER A 237 -0.67 -26.60 -12.47
N THR A 238 -0.04 -27.76 -12.19
CA THR A 238 0.04 -28.88 -13.14
C THR A 238 -1.33 -29.44 -13.53
N HIS A 239 -2.35 -29.23 -12.71
CA HIS A 239 -3.74 -29.63 -12.96
C HIS A 239 -4.59 -28.52 -13.59
N HIS A 240 -3.95 -27.56 -14.25
CA HIS A 240 -4.62 -26.42 -14.90
C HIS A 240 -5.41 -25.47 -13.99
N ASN A 241 -5.34 -25.66 -12.67
CA ASN A 241 -5.95 -24.72 -11.72
C ASN A 241 -5.22 -23.40 -11.75
N GLN A 242 -5.93 -22.32 -12.00
CA GLN A 242 -5.37 -20.99 -11.98
C GLN A 242 -5.23 -20.48 -10.56
N VAL A 243 -4.09 -19.82 -10.28
CA VAL A 243 -3.84 -19.08 -9.08
C VAL A 243 -4.05 -17.60 -9.37
N THR A 244 -4.92 -16.95 -8.62
CA THR A 244 -5.07 -15.50 -8.64
C THR A 244 -4.09 -14.87 -7.65
N MET A 245 -3.47 -13.76 -8.03
CA MET A 245 -2.46 -13.12 -7.20
C MET A 245 -3.03 -12.38 -5.99
N GLY A 246 -4.32 -12.04 -6.00
CA GLY A 246 -4.90 -11.15 -5.01
C GLY A 246 -4.46 -9.69 -5.21
N ASN A 247 -4.91 -8.81 -4.34
CA ASN A 247 -4.61 -7.38 -4.40
C ASN A 247 -3.49 -6.98 -3.42
N ASN A 248 -2.54 -7.85 -3.14
CA ASN A 248 -1.45 -7.55 -2.22
C ASN A 248 -0.11 -8.01 -2.78
N LEU A 249 0.94 -7.26 -2.45
CA LEU A 249 2.32 -7.51 -2.88
C LEU A 249 3.27 -6.89 -1.88
N THR A 250 4.35 -7.58 -1.55
CA THR A 250 5.50 -7.02 -0.84
C THR A 250 6.79 -7.67 -1.31
N PHE A 251 7.92 -7.08 -0.92
CA PHE A 251 9.25 -7.62 -1.22
C PHE A 251 10.09 -7.68 0.05
N ASP A 252 10.88 -8.76 0.19
CA ASP A 252 11.90 -8.82 1.22
C ASP A 252 13.18 -8.05 0.81
N ARG A 253 14.14 -7.95 1.72
CA ARG A 253 15.41 -7.25 1.47
C ARG A 253 16.24 -7.87 0.34
N GLN A 254 16.03 -9.15 0.01
CA GLN A 254 16.68 -9.85 -1.10
C GLN A 254 15.96 -9.62 -2.43
N GLY A 255 14.77 -9.01 -2.40
CA GLY A 255 13.94 -8.74 -3.57
C GLY A 255 13.03 -9.91 -3.95
N HIS A 256 12.83 -10.90 -3.06
CA HIS A 256 11.80 -11.89 -3.27
C HIS A 256 10.44 -11.23 -3.11
N ALA A 257 9.53 -11.55 -4.02
CA ALA A 257 8.17 -11.05 -4.01
C ALA A 257 7.25 -12.02 -3.23
N TYR A 258 6.33 -11.45 -2.46
CA TYR A 258 5.33 -12.21 -1.72
C TYR A 258 3.94 -11.67 -2.01
N PHE A 259 2.98 -12.58 -2.11
CA PHE A 259 1.56 -12.29 -2.06
C PHE A 259 0.82 -13.36 -1.28
N SER A 260 -0.35 -13.04 -0.81
CA SER A 260 -1.21 -13.98 -0.09
C SER A 260 -2.60 -14.04 -0.70
N SER A 261 -3.30 -15.13 -0.46
CA SER A 261 -4.70 -15.29 -0.85
C SER A 261 -5.49 -16.01 0.23
N TYR A 262 -6.72 -15.58 0.42
CA TYR A 262 -7.67 -16.23 1.30
C TYR A 262 -8.28 -17.46 0.62
N VAL A 263 -8.59 -18.47 1.40
CA VAL A 263 -9.32 -19.63 0.93
C VAL A 263 -10.81 -19.35 1.05
N SER A 264 -11.53 -19.42 -0.08
CA SER A 264 -12.97 -19.17 -0.10
C SER A 264 -13.72 -20.08 0.87
N GLY A 265 -14.65 -19.51 1.64
CA GLY A 265 -15.43 -20.22 2.64
C GLY A 265 -14.66 -20.71 3.87
N LYS A 266 -13.35 -20.38 4.00
CA LYS A 266 -12.52 -20.77 5.14
C LYS A 266 -11.76 -19.57 5.69
N ARG A 267 -11.28 -19.69 6.94
CA ARG A 267 -10.41 -18.68 7.57
C ARG A 267 -8.94 -18.80 7.17
N GLN A 268 -8.62 -19.68 6.25
CA GLN A 268 -7.25 -20.05 5.91
C GLN A 268 -6.61 -19.05 4.95
N LEU A 269 -5.28 -18.89 5.12
CA LEU A 269 -4.42 -18.03 4.32
C LEU A 269 -3.37 -18.89 3.61
N LYS A 270 -3.22 -18.70 2.29
CA LYS A 270 -2.10 -19.22 1.49
C LYS A 270 -1.07 -18.12 1.27
N ILE A 271 0.19 -18.52 1.21
CA ILE A 271 1.32 -17.63 1.02
C ILE A 271 2.11 -18.09 -0.20
N TYR A 272 2.44 -17.13 -1.06
CA TYR A 272 3.23 -17.36 -2.26
C TYR A 272 4.51 -16.54 -2.18
N GLN A 273 5.62 -17.16 -2.57
CA GLN A 273 6.94 -16.54 -2.66
C GLN A 273 7.49 -16.68 -4.07
N GLY A 274 8.17 -15.67 -4.55
CA GLY A 274 8.76 -15.76 -5.88
C GLY A 274 9.64 -14.59 -6.26
N ALA A 275 9.85 -14.46 -7.55
CA ALA A 275 10.56 -13.35 -8.15
C ALA A 275 9.65 -12.63 -9.16
N LEU A 276 9.74 -11.31 -9.17
CA LEU A 276 9.08 -10.44 -10.11
C LEU A 276 10.14 -9.56 -10.77
N SER A 277 10.21 -9.62 -12.09
CA SER A 277 11.13 -8.81 -12.89
C SER A 277 10.41 -8.21 -14.09
N THR A 278 11.10 -7.35 -14.84
CA THR A 278 10.56 -6.79 -16.08
C THR A 278 10.40 -7.80 -17.21
N HIS A 279 10.84 -9.04 -17.03
CA HIS A 279 10.84 -10.07 -18.06
C HIS A 279 9.99 -11.27 -17.71
N GLN A 280 9.91 -11.63 -16.43
CA GLN A 280 9.20 -12.83 -15.98
C GLN A 280 8.79 -12.75 -14.51
N THR A 281 7.87 -13.63 -14.12
CA THR A 281 7.59 -13.96 -12.73
C THR A 281 7.95 -15.44 -12.49
N LYS A 282 8.30 -15.75 -11.25
CA LYS A 282 8.52 -17.13 -10.84
C LYS A 282 8.03 -17.28 -9.39
N PHE A 283 6.81 -17.75 -9.23
CA PHE A 283 6.19 -17.94 -7.92
C PHE A 283 6.03 -19.43 -7.57
N LYS A 284 6.07 -19.73 -6.28
CA LYS A 284 5.72 -21.01 -5.68
C LYS A 284 4.74 -20.79 -4.53
N LEU A 285 3.82 -21.72 -4.32
CA LEU A 285 3.05 -21.80 -3.09
C LEU A 285 3.98 -22.30 -1.98
N ILE A 286 4.01 -21.59 -0.87
CA ILE A 286 4.56 -22.14 0.36
C ILE A 286 3.62 -23.24 0.81
N MET A 287 4.11 -24.46 0.95
CA MET A 287 3.27 -25.66 1.21
C MET A 287 2.71 -25.69 2.64
N GLN A 288 2.79 -24.57 3.33
CA GLN A 288 2.26 -24.33 4.65
C GLN A 288 1.61 -22.95 4.68
N GLY A 289 0.41 -22.87 5.24
CA GLY A 289 -0.33 -21.62 5.42
C GLY A 289 -0.84 -21.46 6.84
N LEU A 290 -1.65 -20.45 7.10
CA LEU A 290 -2.29 -20.23 8.39
C LEU A 290 -3.70 -20.81 8.39
N ALA A 291 -4.11 -21.44 9.48
CA ALA A 291 -5.47 -21.89 9.70
C ALA A 291 -6.40 -20.71 9.93
N ASN A 292 -5.92 -19.68 10.64
CA ASN A 292 -6.67 -18.48 10.94
C ASN A 292 -5.95 -17.23 10.38
N ARG A 293 -6.58 -16.59 9.39
CA ARG A 293 -6.20 -15.28 8.87
C ARG A 293 -6.59 -14.18 9.87
N PRO A 294 -6.05 -12.94 9.79
CA PRO A 294 -6.30 -11.91 10.80
C PRO A 294 -7.75 -11.41 10.85
N GLY A 295 -8.47 -11.39 9.72
CA GLY A 295 -9.84 -10.88 9.72
C GLY A 295 -10.58 -11.07 8.40
N THR A 296 -11.73 -10.41 8.25
CA THR A 296 -12.59 -10.53 7.07
C THR A 296 -12.01 -9.87 5.83
N LYS A 297 -11.28 -8.79 5.98
CA LYS A 297 -10.72 -7.99 4.86
C LYS A 297 -9.30 -8.44 4.54
N ASN A 298 -8.99 -8.57 3.26
CA ASN A 298 -7.61 -8.82 2.80
C ASN A 298 -7.04 -7.49 2.30
N GLN A 299 -6.49 -6.70 3.23
CA GLN A 299 -6.04 -5.35 2.92
C GLN A 299 -4.64 -5.36 2.30
N SER A 300 -3.62 -5.66 3.07
CA SER A 300 -2.26 -5.65 2.55
C SER A 300 -1.37 -6.74 3.12
N ILE A 301 -0.19 -6.88 2.52
CA ILE A 301 0.92 -7.63 3.06
C ILE A 301 2.13 -6.70 3.18
N GLY A 302 2.79 -6.69 4.34
CA GLY A 302 4.01 -5.94 4.61
C GLY A 302 5.19 -6.84 4.89
N TYR A 303 6.40 -6.31 4.79
CA TYR A 303 7.63 -6.98 5.21
C TYR A 303 8.48 -6.05 6.07
N ASN A 304 8.84 -6.51 7.25
CA ASN A 304 9.75 -5.80 8.15
C ASN A 304 11.14 -6.41 8.06
N SER A 305 12.11 -5.63 7.54
CA SER A 305 13.48 -6.08 7.35
C SER A 305 14.29 -6.19 8.65
N ALA A 306 13.87 -5.49 9.70
CA ALA A 306 14.57 -5.49 10.99
C ALA A 306 14.38 -6.82 11.74
N ASN A 307 13.19 -7.41 11.66
CA ASN A 307 12.88 -8.69 12.32
C ASN A 307 12.62 -9.85 11.34
N ASN A 308 12.76 -9.59 10.03
CA ASN A 308 12.58 -10.58 8.96
C ASN A 308 11.21 -11.29 9.01
N ARG A 309 10.12 -10.52 9.14
CA ARG A 309 8.76 -11.05 9.23
C ARG A 309 7.86 -10.52 8.13
N LEU A 310 6.92 -11.34 7.67
CA LEU A 310 5.78 -10.95 6.84
C LEU A 310 4.60 -10.60 7.74
N TYR A 311 3.87 -9.55 7.37
CA TYR A 311 2.71 -9.05 8.07
C TYR A 311 1.50 -9.09 7.16
N PHE A 312 0.40 -9.67 7.64
CA PHE A 312 -0.89 -9.76 6.96
C PHE A 312 -1.85 -8.84 7.66
N VAL A 313 -2.43 -7.90 6.91
CA VAL A 313 -3.27 -6.84 7.43
C VAL A 313 -4.73 -7.10 7.10
N SER A 314 -5.57 -6.93 8.07
CA SER A 314 -7.02 -6.82 7.95
C SER A 314 -7.47 -5.64 8.80
N ASP A 315 -8.72 -5.20 8.67
CA ASP A 315 -9.23 -4.12 9.49
C ASP A 315 -9.18 -4.50 10.97
N ASP A 316 -8.65 -3.60 11.77
CA ASP A 316 -8.42 -3.77 13.21
C ASP A 316 -7.58 -5.00 13.59
N SER A 317 -6.82 -5.59 12.65
CA SER A 317 -5.97 -6.72 12.99
C SER A 317 -4.76 -6.90 12.06
N ILE A 318 -3.67 -7.35 12.65
CA ILE A 318 -2.40 -7.63 11.97
C ILE A 318 -1.88 -8.97 12.51
N SER A 319 -1.53 -9.88 11.61
CA SER A 319 -0.80 -11.11 11.96
C SER A 319 0.54 -11.14 11.28
N SER A 320 1.56 -11.72 11.91
CA SER A 320 2.88 -11.83 11.31
C SER A 320 3.53 -13.20 11.51
N ILE A 321 4.44 -13.54 10.59
CA ILE A 321 5.21 -14.79 10.60
C ILE A 321 6.66 -14.53 10.20
N PRO A 322 7.64 -15.27 10.75
CA PRO A 322 9.04 -15.16 10.34
C PRO A 322 9.25 -15.76 8.95
N VAL A 323 9.94 -15.03 8.07
CA VAL A 323 10.27 -15.50 6.72
C VAL A 323 11.22 -16.71 6.77
N ALA A 324 12.11 -16.75 7.75
CA ALA A 324 13.05 -17.85 7.91
C ALA A 324 12.38 -19.22 8.12
N ASN A 325 11.17 -19.22 8.70
CA ASN A 325 10.43 -20.45 9.04
C ASN A 325 9.39 -20.83 7.99
N LEU A 326 9.33 -20.15 6.84
CA LEU A 326 8.35 -20.46 5.79
C LEU A 326 8.47 -21.91 5.30
N GLY A 327 7.41 -22.68 5.46
CA GLY A 327 7.36 -24.11 5.20
C GLY A 327 7.57 -25.01 6.43
N HIS A 328 8.02 -24.42 7.55
CA HIS A 328 8.30 -25.10 8.82
C HIS A 328 7.74 -24.34 10.04
N LEU A 329 6.77 -23.48 9.82
CA LEU A 329 6.14 -22.66 10.86
C LEU A 329 5.53 -23.53 11.96
N GLN A 330 5.69 -23.06 13.20
CA GLN A 330 4.97 -23.54 14.38
C GLN A 330 3.90 -22.52 14.78
N ALA A 331 2.92 -22.94 15.57
CA ALA A 331 1.87 -22.04 16.05
C ALA A 331 2.45 -20.84 16.85
N SER A 332 3.51 -21.08 17.60
CA SER A 332 4.25 -20.06 18.36
C SER A 332 4.96 -19.01 17.49
N ASP A 333 5.23 -19.32 16.23
CA ASP A 333 5.83 -18.35 15.30
C ASP A 333 4.86 -17.24 14.87
N VAL A 334 3.55 -17.50 15.02
CA VAL A 334 2.50 -16.58 14.58
C VAL A 334 2.25 -15.57 15.68
N GLN A 335 2.54 -14.31 15.39
CA GLN A 335 2.16 -13.18 16.22
C GLN A 335 0.90 -12.55 15.66
N ALA A 336 0.07 -12.01 16.54
CA ALA A 336 -1.16 -11.32 16.17
C ALA A 336 -1.44 -10.16 17.12
N THR A 337 -1.98 -9.10 16.56
CA THR A 337 -2.40 -7.89 17.27
C THR A 337 -3.78 -7.50 16.77
N THR A 338 -4.70 -7.22 17.69
CA THR A 338 -6.02 -6.70 17.38
C THR A 338 -6.23 -5.33 18.00
N PHE A 339 -7.10 -4.55 17.39
CA PHE A 339 -7.47 -3.20 17.82
C PHE A 339 -9.00 -3.07 17.76
N ASN A 340 -9.50 -2.10 18.49
CA ASN A 340 -10.87 -1.64 18.41
C ASN A 340 -10.88 -0.18 17.94
N SER A 341 -10.21 0.09 16.84
CA SER A 341 -10.10 1.43 16.28
C SER A 341 -11.30 1.80 15.40
N GLY A 342 -11.95 0.80 14.83
CA GLY A 342 -12.99 0.97 13.81
C GLY A 342 -12.48 1.59 12.52
N ARG A 343 -11.13 1.72 12.34
CA ARG A 343 -10.52 2.32 11.16
C ARG A 343 -10.38 1.29 10.03
N GLU A 344 -10.53 1.75 8.82
CA GLU A 344 -10.24 0.97 7.61
C GLU A 344 -8.72 0.97 7.39
N PHE A 345 -8.06 -0.15 7.72
CA PHE A 345 -6.64 -0.34 7.49
C PHE A 345 -6.41 -0.64 6.01
N GLU A 346 -5.37 -0.03 5.41
CA GLU A 346 -5.09 -0.20 3.99
C GLU A 346 -3.68 -0.77 3.76
N GLY A 347 -2.66 0.00 3.99
CA GLY A 347 -1.28 -0.40 3.72
C GLY A 347 -0.40 -0.39 4.95
N LEU A 348 0.32 -1.50 5.22
CA LEU A 348 1.35 -1.56 6.25
C LEU A 348 2.71 -1.72 5.58
N THR A 349 3.62 -0.84 5.91
CA THR A 349 5.01 -0.88 5.43
C THR A 349 5.96 -0.50 6.56
N PHE A 350 7.25 -0.77 6.39
CA PHE A 350 8.26 -0.58 7.43
C PHE A 350 9.47 0.17 6.89
N ASP A 351 10.10 0.98 7.73
CA ASP A 351 11.44 1.48 7.46
C ASP A 351 12.51 0.40 7.79
N GLN A 352 13.75 0.69 7.46
CA GLN A 352 14.86 -0.24 7.72
C GLN A 352 15.16 -0.46 9.21
N LYS A 353 14.64 0.40 10.10
CA LYS A 353 14.77 0.28 11.56
C LYS A 353 13.64 -0.56 12.17
N GLY A 354 12.64 -0.93 11.37
CA GLY A 354 11.50 -1.73 11.79
C GLY A 354 10.32 -0.94 12.33
N HIS A 355 10.33 0.41 12.23
CA HIS A 355 9.15 1.18 12.55
C HIS A 355 8.06 0.89 11.50
N GLY A 356 6.88 0.56 11.96
CA GLY A 356 5.71 0.31 11.14
C GLY A 356 4.96 1.61 10.82
N TYR A 357 4.49 1.70 9.59
CA TYR A 357 3.66 2.79 9.08
C TYR A 357 2.40 2.19 8.48
N LEU A 358 1.28 2.46 9.10
CA LEU A 358 -0.04 1.97 8.70
C LEU A 358 -0.82 3.10 8.05
N LEU A 359 -1.19 2.92 6.79
CA LEU A 359 -2.09 3.81 6.07
C LEU A 359 -3.53 3.44 6.42
N THR A 360 -4.35 4.43 6.73
CA THR A 360 -5.79 4.25 6.94
C THR A 360 -6.60 5.06 5.94
N ASN A 361 -7.75 4.52 5.55
CA ASN A 361 -8.77 5.19 4.76
C ASN A 361 -9.77 5.95 5.64
N LYS A 362 -10.80 6.53 5.04
CA LYS A 362 -11.81 7.38 5.70
C LYS A 362 -11.15 8.52 6.48
N GLY A 363 -10.28 9.26 5.76
CA GLY A 363 -9.53 10.37 6.30
C GLY A 363 -8.03 10.21 6.22
N ALA A 364 -7.55 9.71 5.11
CA ALA A 364 -6.14 9.54 4.72
C ALA A 364 -5.13 9.92 5.82
N GLU A 365 -4.69 8.94 6.61
CA GLU A 365 -3.81 9.14 7.75
C GLU A 365 -2.72 8.08 7.78
N ILE A 366 -1.53 8.47 8.16
CA ILE A 366 -0.45 7.54 8.48
C ILE A 366 -0.37 7.43 9.99
N LEU A 367 -0.53 6.21 10.49
CA LEU A 367 -0.24 5.85 11.87
C LEU A 367 1.16 5.20 11.93
N THR A 368 1.89 5.41 13.00
CA THR A 368 3.21 4.80 13.21
C THR A 368 3.31 4.11 14.56
N GLY A 369 4.12 3.06 14.63
CA GLY A 369 4.38 2.34 15.86
C GLY A 369 5.44 1.25 15.68
N THR A 370 5.95 0.74 16.80
CA THR A 370 6.82 -0.44 16.79
C THR A 370 5.94 -1.69 16.79
N ILE A 371 6.05 -2.47 15.72
CA ILE A 371 5.35 -3.75 15.53
C ILE A 371 6.43 -4.82 15.42
N ASN A 372 6.72 -5.51 16.52
CA ASN A 372 7.82 -6.48 16.60
C ASN A 372 7.43 -7.87 16.13
#